data_cee84aab1179128b19ec35a2f1d7147a
#
_entry.id   cee84aab1179128b19ec35a2f1d7147a
#
_cell.length_a   1.000
_cell.length_b   1.000
_cell.length_c   1.000
_cell.angle_alpha   90.00
_cell.angle_beta   90.00
_cell.angle_gamma   90.00
#
_symmetry.space_group_name_H-M   'P 1'
#
loop_
_entity.id
_entity.type
_entity.pdbx_description
1 polymer ?
#
loop_
_entity_poly.entity_id
_entity_poly.type
_entity_poly.pdbx_seq_one_letter_code
_entity_poly.pdbx_strand_id
1 'polypeptide(L)'
;MNIHVNGVNYHVEVIGSGEPLLLLHGFTGDCTTWKTVVQCLNKRYQCILIDILGHGKTECPKDAERYQIELVAHDIKDILFQLKINKIKVLGYSMGGRLALTFATCFPDIVSMLLLESASPGLKTEEARVERRHQDERLAKRIIEEGIESFVDYWTDIPLFKTQKRLDIAMIEQIRWQRLQNNPLGLANSLIGMGTGSMPSLWRKLSTLKMPVYLITGSLDEKFCLIAKEMQKWIPNARHETILDAGHAIHVEDSRKFGTIIEEFLSNK
;
A
#
# COMPACT_ATOMS: atom_id res chain seq x y z
N MET A 1 -6.75 17.74 3.56
CA MET A 1 -6.41 18.42 4.84
C MET A 1 -5.07 17.92 5.33
N ASN A 2 -4.42 18.66 6.24
CA ASN A 2 -3.21 18.15 6.89
C ASN A 2 -3.55 17.78 8.34
N ILE A 3 -3.05 16.62 8.80
CA ILE A 3 -3.22 16.15 10.18
C ILE A 3 -1.84 15.97 10.78
N HIS A 4 -1.58 16.65 11.91
CA HIS A 4 -0.30 16.54 12.59
C HIS A 4 -0.33 15.43 13.62
N VAL A 5 0.58 14.45 13.48
CA VAL A 5 0.79 13.34 14.42
C VAL A 5 2.28 13.04 14.55
N ASN A 6 2.74 12.85 15.77
CA ASN A 6 4.11 12.39 16.10
C ASN A 6 5.23 13.16 15.35
N GLY A 7 5.06 14.51 15.25
CA GLY A 7 6.05 15.39 14.62
C GLY A 7 6.01 15.44 13.09
N VAL A 8 4.94 14.91 12.45
CA VAL A 8 4.77 14.86 10.99
C VAL A 8 3.41 15.42 10.59
N ASN A 9 3.37 16.24 9.54
CA ASN A 9 2.14 16.67 8.89
C ASN A 9 1.79 15.70 7.76
N TYR A 10 0.76 14.90 7.98
CA TYR A 10 0.23 13.96 6.98
C TYR A 10 -0.80 14.64 6.10
N HIS A 11 -0.68 14.45 4.79
CA HIS A 11 -1.76 14.80 3.85
C HIS A 11 -2.83 13.70 3.87
N VAL A 12 -4.07 14.11 4.16
CA VAL A 12 -5.23 13.21 4.26
C VAL A 12 -6.37 13.77 3.43
N GLU A 13 -7.00 12.93 2.62
CA GLU A 13 -8.22 13.24 1.90
C GLU A 13 -9.37 12.40 2.47
N VAL A 14 -10.52 13.04 2.72
CA VAL A 14 -11.74 12.37 3.17
C VAL A 14 -12.82 12.64 2.14
N ILE A 15 -13.29 11.61 1.46
CA ILE A 15 -14.20 11.71 0.32
C ILE A 15 -15.39 10.78 0.52
N GLY A 16 -16.60 11.28 0.30
CA GLY A 16 -17.84 10.51 0.44
C GLY A 16 -18.36 10.48 1.88
N SER A 17 -19.31 9.58 2.13
CA SER A 17 -19.96 9.41 3.43
C SER A 17 -20.39 7.96 3.61
N GLY A 18 -20.61 7.53 4.87
CA GLY A 18 -21.01 6.16 5.20
C GLY A 18 -19.97 5.42 6.02
N GLU A 19 -19.79 4.12 5.80
CA GLU A 19 -18.82 3.33 6.55
C GLU A 19 -17.37 3.76 6.22
N PRO A 20 -16.49 3.92 7.23
CA PRO A 20 -15.11 4.33 6.99
C PRO A 20 -14.31 3.25 6.25
N LEU A 21 -13.57 3.68 5.23
CA LEU A 21 -12.65 2.86 4.44
C LEU A 21 -11.32 3.60 4.27
N LEU A 22 -10.25 3.05 4.83
CA LEU A 22 -8.89 3.53 4.65
C LEU A 22 -8.26 2.96 3.39
N LEU A 23 -7.66 3.81 2.56
CA LEU A 23 -6.95 3.41 1.34
C LEU A 23 -5.47 3.80 1.44
N LEU A 24 -4.58 2.81 1.31
CA LEU A 24 -3.13 2.95 1.43
C LEU A 24 -2.45 2.57 0.10
N HIS A 25 -1.84 3.55 -0.54
CA HIS A 25 -1.18 3.40 -1.85
C HIS A 25 0.14 2.63 -1.79
N GLY A 26 0.66 2.21 -2.94
CA GLY A 26 1.96 1.56 -3.07
C GLY A 26 3.13 2.54 -3.10
N PHE A 27 4.36 2.00 -3.13
CA PHE A 27 5.59 2.79 -3.28
C PHE A 27 5.53 3.64 -4.55
N THR A 28 5.95 4.89 -4.46
CA THR A 28 5.86 5.94 -5.48
C THR A 28 4.45 6.48 -5.77
N GLY A 29 3.41 5.97 -5.10
CA GLY A 29 2.05 6.47 -5.22
C GLY A 29 1.75 7.63 -4.27
N ASP A 30 0.50 8.09 -4.30
CA ASP A 30 -0.11 9.09 -3.42
C ASP A 30 -1.63 8.88 -3.39
N CYS A 31 -2.39 9.78 -2.75
CA CYS A 31 -3.86 9.70 -2.68
C CYS A 31 -4.53 9.61 -4.06
N THR A 32 -3.94 10.21 -5.11
CA THR A 32 -4.52 10.23 -6.46
C THR A 32 -4.57 8.84 -7.11
N THR A 33 -3.74 7.90 -6.63
CA THR A 33 -3.76 6.48 -7.04
C THR A 33 -5.16 5.88 -6.99
N TRP A 34 -5.97 6.29 -6.01
CA TRP A 34 -7.28 5.71 -5.74
C TRP A 34 -8.45 6.44 -6.40
N LYS A 35 -8.19 7.48 -7.21
CA LYS A 35 -9.24 8.37 -7.75
C LYS A 35 -10.41 7.63 -8.39
N THR A 36 -10.14 6.67 -9.27
CA THR A 36 -11.20 5.91 -9.96
C THR A 36 -11.92 4.96 -9.01
N VAL A 37 -11.19 4.30 -8.11
CA VAL A 37 -11.77 3.40 -7.10
C VAL A 37 -12.71 4.16 -6.17
N VAL A 38 -12.28 5.34 -5.71
CA VAL A 38 -13.10 6.21 -4.84
C VAL A 38 -14.39 6.64 -5.54
N GLN A 39 -14.37 6.92 -6.84
CA GLN A 39 -15.59 7.26 -7.60
C GLN A 39 -16.64 6.13 -7.58
N CYS A 40 -16.20 4.87 -7.52
CA CYS A 40 -17.12 3.74 -7.38
C CYS A 40 -17.68 3.61 -5.95
N LEU A 41 -16.87 3.97 -4.93
CA LEU A 41 -17.17 3.66 -3.54
C LEU A 41 -17.78 4.81 -2.72
N ASN A 42 -17.56 6.07 -3.09
CA ASN A 42 -17.85 7.26 -2.27
C ASN A 42 -19.33 7.50 -1.96
N LYS A 43 -20.24 6.78 -2.61
CA LYS A 43 -21.68 6.86 -2.32
C LYS A 43 -22.10 6.05 -1.09
N ARG A 44 -21.28 5.06 -0.69
CA ARG A 44 -21.56 4.13 0.42
C ARG A 44 -20.49 4.15 1.50
N TYR A 45 -19.28 4.60 1.15
CA TYR A 45 -18.12 4.61 2.04
C TYR A 45 -17.55 6.01 2.19
N GLN A 46 -17.16 6.35 3.40
CA GLN A 46 -16.29 7.47 3.68
C GLN A 46 -14.85 7.00 3.44
N CYS A 47 -14.32 7.34 2.26
CA CYS A 47 -12.96 6.98 1.87
C CYS A 47 -11.95 7.93 2.54
N ILE A 48 -11.05 7.38 3.35
CA ILE A 48 -9.92 8.06 3.97
C ILE A 48 -8.66 7.67 3.20
N LEU A 49 -8.04 8.61 2.51
CA LEU A 49 -6.82 8.41 1.74
C LEU A 49 -5.68 9.13 2.47
N ILE A 50 -4.56 8.46 2.63
CA ILE A 50 -3.37 9.03 3.30
C ILE A 50 -2.20 8.94 2.33
N ASP A 51 -1.54 10.07 2.07
CA ASP A 51 -0.21 10.03 1.50
C ASP A 51 0.73 9.46 2.57
N ILE A 52 1.21 8.24 2.33
CA ILE A 52 2.06 7.52 3.29
C ILE A 52 3.36 8.29 3.50
N LEU A 53 3.91 8.26 4.72
CA LEU A 53 5.14 8.95 5.08
C LEU A 53 6.22 8.85 3.99
N GLY A 54 6.74 10.00 3.57
CA GLY A 54 7.73 10.10 2.49
C GLY A 54 7.17 10.12 1.08
N HIS A 55 5.84 10.16 0.92
CA HIS A 55 5.15 10.18 -0.37
C HIS A 55 4.20 11.36 -0.50
N GLY A 56 3.90 11.71 -1.74
CA GLY A 56 2.92 12.73 -2.09
C GLY A 56 3.18 14.06 -1.40
N LYS A 57 2.18 14.55 -0.66
CA LYS A 57 2.21 15.84 0.06
C LYS A 57 2.49 15.68 1.56
N THR A 58 2.66 14.46 2.05
CA THR A 58 3.07 14.21 3.45
C THR A 58 4.52 14.60 3.63
N GLU A 59 4.85 15.15 4.78
CA GLU A 59 6.22 15.55 5.11
C GLU A 59 7.22 14.39 5.01
N CYS A 60 8.47 14.75 4.70
CA CYS A 60 9.57 13.82 4.55
C CYS A 60 10.65 14.07 5.62
N PRO A 61 10.50 13.53 6.84
CA PRO A 61 11.53 13.62 7.87
C PRO A 61 12.89 13.13 7.37
N LYS A 62 13.98 13.76 7.85
CA LYS A 62 15.34 13.39 7.43
C LYS A 62 15.80 12.07 8.02
N ASP A 63 15.32 11.73 9.21
CA ASP A 63 15.66 10.50 9.90
C ASP A 63 14.92 9.31 9.31
N ALA A 64 15.68 8.36 8.73
CA ALA A 64 15.12 7.16 8.12
C ALA A 64 14.47 6.21 9.15
N GLU A 65 14.88 6.25 10.42
CA GLU A 65 14.26 5.43 11.46
C GLU A 65 12.80 5.82 11.72
N ARG A 66 12.45 7.09 11.45
CA ARG A 66 11.05 7.56 11.55
C ARG A 66 10.12 6.81 10.59
N TYR A 67 10.65 6.19 9.54
CA TYR A 67 9.89 5.47 8.52
C TYR A 67 9.68 3.99 8.85
N GLN A 68 10.05 3.51 10.05
CA GLN A 68 9.76 2.14 10.46
C GLN A 68 8.26 1.86 10.35
N ILE A 69 7.92 0.73 9.74
CA ILE A 69 6.52 0.43 9.35
C ILE A 69 5.57 0.40 10.55
N GLU A 70 6.03 -0.03 11.72
CA GLU A 70 5.24 -0.01 12.94
C GLU A 70 4.98 1.42 13.43
N LEU A 71 5.96 2.33 13.34
CA LEU A 71 5.77 3.74 13.70
C LEU A 71 4.73 4.39 12.77
N VAL A 72 4.81 4.11 11.47
CA VAL A 72 3.81 4.61 10.50
C VAL A 72 2.43 4.01 10.77
N ALA A 73 2.35 2.75 11.19
CA ALA A 73 1.08 2.14 11.60
C ALA A 73 0.49 2.83 12.86
N HIS A 74 1.33 3.24 13.81
CA HIS A 74 0.89 4.06 14.96
C HIS A 74 0.39 5.43 14.53
N ASP A 75 1.05 6.09 13.56
CA ASP A 75 0.58 7.36 13.02
C ASP A 75 -0.82 7.23 12.40
N ILE A 76 -1.07 6.16 11.63
CA ILE A 76 -2.39 5.89 11.08
C ILE A 76 -3.44 5.80 12.18
N LYS A 77 -3.15 5.09 13.27
CA LYS A 77 -4.05 5.00 14.43
C LYS A 77 -4.36 6.39 14.98
N ASP A 78 -3.34 7.23 15.16
CA ASP A 78 -3.50 8.57 15.73
C ASP A 78 -4.24 9.52 14.78
N ILE A 79 -4.04 9.36 13.46
CA ILE A 79 -4.84 10.06 12.42
C ILE A 79 -6.32 9.66 12.54
N LEU A 80 -6.62 8.37 12.61
CA LEU A 80 -7.99 7.87 12.74
C LEU A 80 -8.64 8.34 14.04
N PHE A 81 -7.87 8.41 15.13
CA PHE A 81 -8.35 8.94 16.41
C PHE A 81 -8.74 10.43 16.30
N GLN A 82 -7.93 11.26 15.64
CA GLN A 82 -8.27 12.68 15.38
C GLN A 82 -9.50 12.82 14.49
N LEU A 83 -9.71 11.89 13.55
CA LEU A 83 -10.91 11.82 12.69
C LEU A 83 -12.12 11.21 13.42
N LYS A 84 -11.99 10.81 14.71
CA LYS A 84 -13.02 10.14 15.51
C LYS A 84 -13.53 8.83 14.91
N ILE A 85 -12.62 8.09 14.26
CA ILE A 85 -12.91 6.80 13.65
C ILE A 85 -12.37 5.69 14.55
N ASN A 86 -13.27 4.92 15.16
CA ASN A 86 -12.93 3.84 16.09
C ASN A 86 -12.86 2.46 15.39
N LYS A 87 -13.48 2.33 14.22
CA LYS A 87 -13.49 1.07 13.47
C LYS A 87 -13.50 1.37 11.98
N ILE A 88 -12.68 0.64 11.21
CA ILE A 88 -12.45 0.95 9.80
C ILE A 88 -12.20 -0.33 8.99
N LYS A 89 -12.65 -0.34 7.74
CA LYS A 89 -12.19 -1.29 6.71
C LYS A 89 -10.92 -0.73 6.07
N VAL A 90 -9.97 -1.59 5.70
CA VAL A 90 -8.68 -1.15 5.15
C VAL A 90 -8.42 -1.82 3.82
N LEU A 91 -8.11 -1.04 2.80
CA LEU A 91 -7.59 -1.48 1.51
C LEU A 91 -6.16 -0.98 1.36
N GLY A 92 -5.23 -1.90 1.11
CA GLY A 92 -3.82 -1.55 0.88
C GLY A 92 -3.25 -2.25 -0.35
N TYR A 93 -2.51 -1.49 -1.16
CA TYR A 93 -1.81 -1.97 -2.33
C TYR A 93 -0.31 -2.09 -2.08
N SER A 94 0.28 -3.26 -2.36
CA SER A 94 1.74 -3.51 -2.35
C SER A 94 2.42 -3.03 -1.05
N MET A 95 3.16 -1.91 -1.04
CA MET A 95 3.73 -1.29 0.16
C MET A 95 2.62 -0.88 1.14
N GLY A 96 1.57 -0.21 0.67
CA GLY A 96 0.40 0.13 1.49
C GLY A 96 -0.33 -1.10 2.00
N GLY A 97 -0.30 -2.22 1.27
CA GLY A 97 -0.81 -3.51 1.72
C GLY A 97 0.03 -4.11 2.86
N ARG A 98 1.36 -3.97 2.83
CA ARG A 98 2.23 -4.35 3.94
C ARG A 98 1.96 -3.51 5.19
N LEU A 99 1.76 -2.20 4.99
CA LEU A 99 1.40 -1.28 6.06
C LEU A 99 0.01 -1.59 6.62
N ALA A 100 -0.98 -1.88 5.77
CA ALA A 100 -2.33 -2.31 6.17
C ALA A 100 -2.30 -3.59 7.01
N LEU A 101 -1.49 -4.57 6.60
CA LEU A 101 -1.31 -5.82 7.32
C LEU A 101 -0.61 -5.59 8.68
N THR A 102 0.42 -4.74 8.72
CA THR A 102 1.08 -4.33 9.97
C THR A 102 0.08 -3.64 10.90
N PHE A 103 -0.69 -2.68 10.37
CA PHE A 103 -1.73 -1.98 11.12
C PHE A 103 -2.77 -2.94 11.70
N ALA A 104 -3.27 -3.89 10.91
CA ALA A 104 -4.24 -4.89 11.36
C ALA A 104 -3.67 -5.85 12.43
N THR A 105 -2.38 -6.17 12.38
CA THR A 105 -1.74 -7.00 13.42
C THR A 105 -1.43 -6.23 14.70
N CYS A 106 -1.17 -4.91 14.62
CA CYS A 106 -0.95 -4.06 15.79
C CYS A 106 -2.27 -3.62 16.45
N PHE A 107 -3.32 -3.40 15.67
CA PHE A 107 -4.59 -2.84 16.13
C PHE A 107 -5.79 -3.65 15.61
N PRO A 108 -5.90 -4.95 15.95
CA PRO A 108 -6.92 -5.84 15.40
C PRO A 108 -8.35 -5.41 15.73
N ASP A 109 -8.56 -4.70 16.83
CA ASP A 109 -9.89 -4.24 17.26
C ASP A 109 -10.39 -3.03 16.43
N ILE A 110 -9.47 -2.29 15.78
CA ILE A 110 -9.81 -1.15 14.93
C ILE A 110 -10.19 -1.61 13.52
N VAL A 111 -9.58 -2.69 13.01
CA VAL A 111 -9.79 -3.17 11.64
C VAL A 111 -10.97 -4.13 11.59
N SER A 112 -12.04 -3.77 10.88
CA SER A 112 -13.22 -4.62 10.70
C SER A 112 -13.14 -5.54 9.48
N MET A 113 -12.34 -5.18 8.48
CA MET A 113 -12.10 -5.95 7.26
C MET A 113 -10.78 -5.49 6.63
N LEU A 114 -10.04 -6.42 6.05
CA LEU A 114 -8.75 -6.13 5.41
C LEU A 114 -8.75 -6.62 3.96
N LEU A 115 -8.47 -5.72 3.03
CA LEU A 115 -8.33 -6.00 1.60
C LEU A 115 -6.89 -5.71 1.19
N LEU A 116 -6.22 -6.69 0.61
CA LEU A 116 -4.80 -6.63 0.28
C LEU A 116 -4.59 -6.90 -1.21
N GLU A 117 -4.26 -5.86 -1.95
CA GLU A 117 -3.88 -5.99 -3.36
C GLU A 117 -2.37 -6.19 -3.48
N SER A 118 -1.97 -7.32 -4.04
CA SER A 118 -0.57 -7.67 -4.35
C SER A 118 0.39 -7.40 -3.18
N ALA A 119 0.00 -7.81 -1.97
CA ALA A 119 0.74 -7.58 -0.74
C ALA A 119 1.42 -8.84 -0.21
N SER A 120 2.37 -8.67 0.70
CA SER A 120 3.07 -9.76 1.37
C SER A 120 3.21 -9.50 2.87
N PRO A 121 3.35 -10.54 3.71
CA PRO A 121 3.63 -10.38 5.14
C PRO A 121 5.13 -10.21 5.43
N GLY A 122 5.91 -9.73 4.47
CA GLY A 122 7.36 -9.61 4.56
C GLY A 122 8.09 -10.93 4.24
N LEU A 123 9.40 -10.91 4.38
CA LEU A 123 10.26 -12.06 4.12
C LEU A 123 10.32 -12.97 5.35
N LYS A 124 10.42 -14.28 5.12
CA LYS A 124 10.34 -15.30 6.18
C LYS A 124 11.60 -15.41 7.01
N THR A 125 12.77 -15.31 6.36
CA THR A 125 14.07 -15.56 7.00
C THR A 125 14.88 -14.27 7.15
N GLU A 126 15.78 -14.25 8.14
CA GLU A 126 16.65 -13.09 8.36
C GLU A 126 17.65 -12.91 7.22
N GLU A 127 18.15 -13.99 6.65
CA GLU A 127 19.08 -13.95 5.51
C GLU A 127 18.43 -13.25 4.30
N ALA A 128 17.19 -13.63 3.98
CA ALA A 128 16.42 -12.99 2.89
C ALA A 128 16.15 -11.51 3.19
N ARG A 129 15.91 -11.16 4.46
CA ARG A 129 15.72 -9.78 4.90
C ARG A 129 16.98 -8.95 4.78
N VAL A 130 18.14 -9.51 5.19
CA VAL A 130 19.45 -8.83 5.06
C VAL A 130 19.76 -8.55 3.59
N GLU A 131 19.62 -9.55 2.73
CA GLU A 131 19.86 -9.37 1.29
C GLU A 131 18.92 -8.31 0.69
N ARG A 132 17.66 -8.33 1.10
CA ARG A 132 16.70 -7.33 0.62
C ARG A 132 17.02 -5.93 1.17
N ARG A 133 17.46 -5.76 2.41
CA ARG A 133 17.92 -4.46 2.94
C ARG A 133 19.04 -3.89 2.09
N HIS A 134 20.06 -4.70 1.76
CA HIS A 134 21.14 -4.25 0.88
C HIS A 134 20.66 -3.83 -0.51
N GLN A 135 19.61 -4.50 -1.06
CA GLN A 135 19.00 -4.09 -2.33
C GLN A 135 18.26 -2.75 -2.18
N ASP A 136 17.47 -2.60 -1.12
CA ASP A 136 16.71 -1.38 -0.82
C ASP A 136 17.66 -0.20 -0.54
N GLU A 137 18.80 -0.40 0.16
CA GLU A 137 19.85 0.59 0.40
C GLU A 137 20.52 1.06 -0.91
N ARG A 138 20.86 0.12 -1.80
CA ARG A 138 21.41 0.48 -3.13
C ARG A 138 20.42 1.30 -3.94
N LEU A 139 19.14 0.93 -3.89
CA LEU A 139 18.10 1.66 -4.60
C LEU A 139 17.87 3.06 -3.98
N ALA A 140 17.85 3.17 -2.65
CA ALA A 140 17.75 4.44 -1.95
C ALA A 140 18.92 5.37 -2.28
N LYS A 141 20.14 4.85 -2.29
CA LYS A 141 21.35 5.59 -2.69
C LYS A 141 21.20 6.10 -4.15
N ARG A 142 20.76 5.24 -5.06
CA ARG A 142 20.52 5.61 -6.46
C ARG A 142 19.52 6.75 -6.58
N ILE A 143 18.41 6.73 -5.84
CA ILE A 143 17.40 7.80 -5.85
C ILE A 143 18.04 9.15 -5.46
N ILE A 144 18.91 9.16 -4.47
CA ILE A 144 19.56 10.39 -3.99
C ILE A 144 20.64 10.88 -4.95
N GLU A 145 21.44 9.98 -5.52
CA GLU A 145 22.59 10.35 -6.37
C GLU A 145 22.19 10.67 -7.80
N GLU A 146 21.24 9.92 -8.39
CA GLU A 146 20.83 10.09 -9.78
C GLU A 146 19.57 10.97 -9.93
N GLY A 147 18.85 11.24 -8.83
CA GLY A 147 17.63 12.04 -8.82
C GLY A 147 16.36 11.30 -9.23
N ILE A 148 15.25 12.00 -9.06
CA ILE A 148 13.90 11.40 -9.20
C ILE A 148 13.60 10.97 -10.65
N GLU A 149 14.06 11.69 -11.65
CA GLU A 149 13.77 11.38 -13.05
C GLU A 149 14.42 10.06 -13.48
N SER A 150 15.74 9.91 -13.24
CA SER A 150 16.47 8.67 -13.53
C SER A 150 15.88 7.48 -12.78
N PHE A 151 15.52 7.69 -11.51
CA PHE A 151 14.87 6.65 -10.72
C PHE A 151 13.49 6.26 -11.31
N VAL A 152 12.64 7.21 -11.66
CA VAL A 152 11.30 6.94 -12.21
C VAL A 152 11.39 6.20 -13.54
N ASP A 153 12.33 6.56 -14.40
CA ASP A 153 12.55 5.86 -15.68
C ASP A 153 12.95 4.40 -15.43
N TYR A 154 13.90 4.15 -14.52
CA TYR A 154 14.26 2.81 -14.10
C TYR A 154 13.07 2.06 -13.49
N TRP A 155 12.38 2.68 -12.52
CA TRP A 155 11.30 2.04 -11.75
C TRP A 155 10.11 1.66 -12.62
N THR A 156 9.82 2.47 -13.63
CA THR A 156 8.73 2.19 -14.58
C THR A 156 9.03 0.97 -15.45
N ASP A 157 10.28 0.66 -15.67
CA ASP A 157 10.71 -0.42 -16.58
C ASP A 157 11.02 -1.76 -15.89
N ILE A 158 10.93 -1.84 -14.56
CA ILE A 158 11.17 -3.11 -13.84
C ILE A 158 10.14 -4.18 -14.23
N PRO A 159 10.51 -5.48 -14.18
CA PRO A 159 9.62 -6.59 -14.57
C PRO A 159 8.25 -6.59 -13.90
N LEU A 160 8.16 -6.07 -12.66
CA LEU A 160 6.94 -5.99 -11.87
C LEU A 160 5.83 -5.16 -12.57
N PHE A 161 6.20 -4.15 -13.37
CA PHE A 161 5.28 -3.27 -14.07
C PHE A 161 5.19 -3.51 -15.58
N LYS A 162 5.69 -4.65 -16.05
CA LYS A 162 5.68 -5.00 -17.49
C LYS A 162 4.28 -4.93 -18.11
N THR A 163 3.25 -5.28 -17.36
CA THR A 163 1.86 -5.24 -17.81
C THR A 163 1.33 -3.83 -18.03
N GLN A 164 1.85 -2.83 -17.30
CA GLN A 164 1.49 -1.42 -17.48
C GLN A 164 1.89 -0.85 -18.86
N LYS A 165 2.82 -1.50 -19.57
CA LYS A 165 3.16 -1.14 -20.97
C LYS A 165 2.00 -1.35 -21.96
N ARG A 166 0.93 -2.03 -21.55
CA ARG A 166 -0.30 -2.25 -22.35
C ARG A 166 -1.32 -1.12 -22.19
N LEU A 167 -1.12 -0.24 -21.22
CA LEU A 167 -1.98 0.91 -20.98
C LEU A 167 -1.87 1.92 -22.11
N ASP A 168 -2.89 2.75 -22.28
CA ASP A 168 -2.81 3.87 -23.20
C ASP A 168 -1.72 4.87 -22.76
N ILE A 169 -1.21 5.63 -23.74
CA ILE A 169 -0.10 6.56 -23.54
C ILE A 169 -0.43 7.61 -22.47
N ALA A 170 -1.66 8.12 -22.46
CA ALA A 170 -2.08 9.14 -21.49
C ALA A 170 -2.03 8.62 -20.06
N MET A 171 -2.42 7.35 -19.84
CA MET A 171 -2.33 6.71 -18.53
C MET A 171 -0.86 6.47 -18.11
N ILE A 172 -0.01 6.04 -19.03
CA ILE A 172 1.43 5.85 -18.78
C ILE A 172 2.07 7.19 -18.37
N GLU A 173 1.78 8.26 -19.09
CA GLU A 173 2.28 9.61 -18.80
C GLU A 173 1.74 10.12 -17.45
N GLN A 174 0.48 9.87 -17.13
CA GLN A 174 -0.11 10.23 -15.84
C GLN A 174 0.59 9.50 -14.68
N ILE A 175 0.84 8.19 -14.81
CA ILE A 175 1.57 7.39 -13.80
C ILE A 175 2.99 7.94 -13.64
N ARG A 176 3.68 8.22 -14.75
CA ARG A 176 5.03 8.79 -14.71
C ARG A 176 5.03 10.16 -14.02
N TRP A 177 4.10 11.02 -14.39
CA TRP A 177 3.96 12.35 -13.77
C TRP A 177 3.73 12.23 -12.26
N GLN A 178 2.84 11.38 -11.80
CA GLN A 178 2.57 11.14 -10.37
C GLN A 178 3.85 10.69 -9.63
N ARG A 179 4.59 9.74 -10.20
CA ARG A 179 5.86 9.27 -9.62
C ARG A 179 6.90 10.38 -9.46
N LEU A 180 6.97 11.28 -10.42
CA LEU A 180 7.90 12.43 -10.44
C LEU A 180 7.57 13.48 -9.36
N GLN A 181 6.35 13.52 -8.84
CA GLN A 181 5.96 14.48 -7.77
C GLN A 181 6.52 14.09 -6.40
N ASN A 182 7.07 12.89 -6.24
CA ASN A 182 7.60 12.43 -4.97
C ASN A 182 8.93 13.09 -4.61
N ASN A 183 9.16 13.27 -3.32
CA ASN A 183 10.43 13.76 -2.78
C ASN A 183 11.47 12.61 -2.79
N PRO A 184 12.67 12.79 -3.41
CA PRO A 184 13.70 11.75 -3.45
C PRO A 184 14.11 11.25 -2.06
N LEU A 185 14.29 12.15 -1.08
CA LEU A 185 14.64 11.79 0.28
C LEU A 185 13.52 10.97 0.95
N GLY A 186 12.26 11.36 0.74
CA GLY A 186 11.10 10.63 1.25
C GLY A 186 11.05 9.19 0.72
N LEU A 187 11.23 9.01 -0.60
CA LEU A 187 11.28 7.68 -1.22
C LEU A 187 12.47 6.85 -0.70
N ALA A 188 13.66 7.43 -0.62
CA ALA A 188 14.86 6.75 -0.13
C ALA A 188 14.67 6.29 1.31
N ASN A 189 14.22 7.16 2.21
CA ASN A 189 13.96 6.83 3.61
C ASN A 189 12.83 5.81 3.76
N SER A 190 11.79 5.85 2.90
CA SER A 190 10.74 4.84 2.88
C SER A 190 11.28 3.44 2.54
N LEU A 191 12.24 3.32 1.61
CA LEU A 191 12.92 2.05 1.33
C LEU A 191 13.71 1.55 2.54
N ILE A 192 14.43 2.45 3.21
CA ILE A 192 15.24 2.10 4.39
C ILE A 192 14.36 1.68 5.56
N GLY A 193 13.31 2.44 5.89
CA GLY A 193 12.52 2.23 7.11
C GLY A 193 11.40 1.20 6.95
N MET A 194 10.64 1.25 5.83
CA MET A 194 9.50 0.34 5.61
C MET A 194 9.66 -0.56 4.37
N GLY A 195 10.89 -0.71 3.86
CA GLY A 195 11.23 -1.68 2.83
C GLY A 195 10.89 -3.11 3.26
N THR A 196 10.74 -4.01 2.29
CA THR A 196 10.39 -5.42 2.60
C THR A 196 11.46 -6.13 3.43
N GLY A 197 12.73 -5.68 3.34
CA GLY A 197 13.82 -6.18 4.17
C GLY A 197 13.83 -5.63 5.59
N SER A 198 13.35 -4.39 5.79
CA SER A 198 13.35 -3.71 7.08
C SER A 198 12.15 -4.07 7.95
N MET A 199 10.97 -4.26 7.32
CA MET A 199 9.78 -4.66 8.06
C MET A 199 9.97 -6.02 8.75
N PRO A 200 9.39 -6.23 9.95
CA PRO A 200 9.40 -7.55 10.58
C PRO A 200 8.57 -8.55 9.78
N SER A 201 8.94 -9.84 9.87
CA SER A 201 8.15 -10.91 9.28
C SER A 201 6.82 -11.06 10.03
N LEU A 202 5.71 -10.91 9.31
CA LEU A 202 4.37 -11.06 9.87
C LEU A 202 3.78 -12.46 9.65
N TRP A 203 4.52 -13.39 9.03
CA TRP A 203 4.02 -14.74 8.72
C TRP A 203 3.41 -15.44 9.93
N ARG A 204 4.09 -15.39 11.08
CA ARG A 204 3.60 -16.02 12.33
C ARG A 204 2.39 -15.29 12.95
N LYS A 205 2.20 -14.01 12.62
CA LYS A 205 1.08 -13.20 13.10
C LYS A 205 -0.19 -13.35 12.26
N LEU A 206 -0.11 -13.96 11.06
CA LEU A 206 -1.26 -14.12 10.16
C LEU A 206 -2.42 -14.89 10.82
N SER A 207 -2.12 -15.91 11.62
CA SER A 207 -3.13 -16.70 12.32
C SER A 207 -3.90 -15.94 13.42
N THR A 208 -3.40 -14.76 13.82
CA THR A 208 -4.08 -13.91 14.81
C THR A 208 -5.13 -12.98 14.22
N LEU A 209 -5.16 -12.85 12.89
CA LEU A 209 -6.14 -12.01 12.19
C LEU A 209 -7.52 -12.67 12.23
N LYS A 210 -8.45 -12.05 12.95
CA LYS A 210 -9.83 -12.57 13.14
C LYS A 210 -10.85 -11.97 12.19
N MET A 211 -10.57 -10.77 11.67
CA MET A 211 -11.43 -10.09 10.71
C MET A 211 -11.43 -10.82 9.34
N PRO A 212 -12.44 -10.63 8.50
CA PRO A 212 -12.39 -11.05 7.09
C PRO A 212 -11.19 -10.44 6.37
N VAL A 213 -10.44 -11.26 5.62
CA VAL A 213 -9.28 -10.82 4.82
C VAL A 213 -9.48 -11.24 3.36
N TYR A 214 -9.41 -10.28 2.46
CA TYR A 214 -9.45 -10.51 1.01
C TYR A 214 -8.05 -10.26 0.43
N LEU A 215 -7.49 -11.31 -0.18
CA LEU A 215 -6.21 -11.26 -0.88
C LEU A 215 -6.52 -11.17 -2.37
N ILE A 216 -6.06 -10.11 -3.05
CA ILE A 216 -6.39 -9.84 -4.43
C ILE A 216 -5.09 -9.75 -5.23
N THR A 217 -4.98 -10.56 -6.29
CA THR A 217 -3.77 -10.59 -7.13
C THR A 217 -4.14 -10.65 -8.61
N GLY A 218 -3.30 -10.10 -9.46
CA GLY A 218 -3.42 -10.28 -10.90
C GLY A 218 -2.80 -11.61 -11.35
N SER A 219 -3.42 -12.29 -12.32
CA SER A 219 -2.95 -13.60 -12.80
C SER A 219 -1.56 -13.57 -13.44
N LEU A 220 -1.12 -12.40 -13.90
CA LEU A 220 0.20 -12.19 -14.51
C LEU A 220 1.28 -11.83 -13.48
N ASP A 221 0.92 -11.69 -12.21
CA ASP A 221 1.84 -11.53 -11.08
C ASP A 221 1.96 -12.85 -10.31
N GLU A 222 2.62 -13.83 -10.93
CA GLU A 222 2.76 -15.18 -10.39
C GLU A 222 3.33 -15.19 -8.96
N LYS A 223 4.33 -14.31 -8.70
CA LYS A 223 4.96 -14.21 -7.39
C LYS A 223 3.94 -13.89 -6.31
N PHE A 224 3.11 -12.87 -6.52
CA PHE A 224 2.13 -12.45 -5.51
C PHE A 224 0.92 -13.40 -5.46
N CYS A 225 0.57 -14.08 -6.55
CA CYS A 225 -0.37 -15.20 -6.53
C CYS A 225 0.09 -16.32 -5.58
N LEU A 226 1.36 -16.71 -5.65
CA LEU A 226 1.93 -17.74 -4.77
C LEU A 226 1.96 -17.29 -3.31
N ILE A 227 2.36 -16.02 -3.05
CA ILE A 227 2.35 -15.44 -1.70
C ILE A 227 0.93 -15.43 -1.14
N ALA A 228 -0.06 -14.96 -1.89
CA ALA A 228 -1.45 -14.90 -1.45
C ALA A 228 -2.03 -16.29 -1.16
N LYS A 229 -1.77 -17.28 -2.01
CA LYS A 229 -2.15 -18.68 -1.76
C LYS A 229 -1.53 -19.24 -0.47
N GLU A 230 -0.31 -18.83 -0.16
CA GLU A 230 0.33 -19.22 1.08
C GLU A 230 -0.26 -18.49 2.28
N MET A 231 -0.47 -17.16 2.19
CA MET A 231 -1.12 -16.37 3.23
C MET A 231 -2.50 -16.93 3.58
N GLN A 232 -3.28 -17.36 2.58
CA GLN A 232 -4.61 -17.93 2.77
C GLN A 232 -4.60 -19.17 3.68
N LYS A 233 -3.52 -19.94 3.68
CA LYS A 233 -3.38 -21.11 4.56
C LYS A 233 -3.17 -20.73 6.04
N TRP A 234 -2.69 -19.53 6.30
CA TRP A 234 -2.38 -19.06 7.65
C TRP A 234 -3.46 -18.17 8.25
N ILE A 235 -4.26 -17.50 7.42
CA ILE A 235 -5.29 -16.56 7.88
C ILE A 235 -6.63 -17.29 7.96
N PRO A 236 -7.28 -17.39 9.15
CA PRO A 236 -8.49 -18.19 9.33
C PRO A 236 -9.65 -17.80 8.41
N ASN A 237 -9.85 -16.50 8.20
CA ASN A 237 -10.97 -15.94 7.43
C ASN A 237 -10.50 -15.29 6.12
N ALA A 238 -9.51 -15.90 5.43
CA ALA A 238 -9.01 -15.37 4.17
C ALA A 238 -9.73 -15.94 2.95
N ARG A 239 -10.00 -15.08 1.99
CA ARG A 239 -10.38 -15.43 0.63
C ARG A 239 -9.33 -14.87 -0.33
N HIS A 240 -8.96 -15.63 -1.34
CA HIS A 240 -8.04 -15.19 -2.38
C HIS A 240 -8.76 -15.13 -3.72
N GLU A 241 -8.71 -13.99 -4.36
CA GLU A 241 -9.26 -13.74 -5.70
C GLU A 241 -8.10 -13.40 -6.66
N THR A 242 -8.10 -14.07 -7.81
CA THR A 242 -7.10 -13.83 -8.86
C THR A 242 -7.78 -13.19 -10.06
N ILE A 243 -7.40 -11.95 -10.37
CA ILE A 243 -7.98 -11.20 -11.48
C ILE A 243 -7.27 -11.56 -12.77
N LEU A 244 -8.02 -12.12 -13.72
CA LEU A 244 -7.48 -12.59 -15.00
C LEU A 244 -6.91 -11.40 -15.81
N ASP A 245 -5.79 -11.65 -16.49
CA ASP A 245 -5.07 -10.72 -17.37
C ASP A 245 -4.55 -9.43 -16.72
N ALA A 246 -4.59 -9.34 -15.40
CA ALA A 246 -4.01 -8.24 -14.63
C ALA A 246 -2.64 -8.61 -14.07
N GLY A 247 -1.78 -7.59 -13.91
CA GLY A 247 -0.47 -7.67 -13.27
C GLY A 247 -0.48 -7.24 -11.81
N HIS A 248 0.60 -6.57 -11.37
CA HIS A 248 0.80 -6.20 -9.97
C HIS A 248 -0.12 -5.06 -9.48
N ALA A 249 -0.51 -4.13 -10.34
CA ALA A 249 -1.31 -2.96 -10.00
C ALA A 249 -2.68 -3.02 -10.69
N ILE A 250 -3.57 -3.87 -10.20
CA ILE A 250 -4.88 -4.14 -10.79
C ILE A 250 -5.74 -2.87 -10.83
N HIS A 251 -5.70 -2.07 -9.74
CA HIS A 251 -6.42 -0.80 -9.62
C HIS A 251 -5.99 0.24 -10.67
N VAL A 252 -4.81 0.08 -11.27
CA VAL A 252 -4.31 0.90 -12.38
C VAL A 252 -4.67 0.27 -13.72
N GLU A 253 -4.44 -1.04 -13.86
CA GLU A 253 -4.57 -1.78 -15.12
C GLU A 253 -6.04 -1.98 -15.54
N ASP A 254 -6.95 -2.17 -14.57
CA ASP A 254 -8.41 -2.27 -14.79
C ASP A 254 -9.16 -1.67 -13.60
N SER A 255 -9.06 -0.36 -13.44
CA SER A 255 -9.56 0.37 -12.28
C SER A 255 -11.07 0.25 -12.07
N ARG A 256 -11.87 0.12 -13.14
CA ARG A 256 -13.32 -0.05 -13.02
C ARG A 256 -13.70 -1.43 -12.52
N LYS A 257 -13.12 -2.48 -13.09
CA LYS A 257 -13.32 -3.86 -12.65
C LYS A 257 -12.86 -4.04 -11.22
N PHE A 258 -11.69 -3.49 -10.88
CA PHE A 258 -11.18 -3.50 -9.52
C PHE A 258 -12.16 -2.82 -8.55
N GLY A 259 -12.66 -1.63 -8.88
CA GLY A 259 -13.65 -0.91 -8.06
C GLY A 259 -14.91 -1.74 -7.79
N THR A 260 -15.46 -2.43 -8.83
CA THR A 260 -16.61 -3.33 -8.68
C THR A 260 -16.32 -4.50 -7.75
N ILE A 261 -15.17 -5.14 -7.89
CA ILE A 261 -14.74 -6.27 -7.04
C ILE A 261 -14.60 -5.81 -5.58
N ILE A 262 -13.99 -4.64 -5.36
CA ILE A 262 -13.86 -4.08 -4.01
C ILE A 262 -15.25 -3.78 -3.42
N GLU A 263 -16.18 -3.21 -4.18
CA GLU A 263 -17.55 -2.95 -3.71
C GLU A 263 -18.27 -4.25 -3.33
N GLU A 264 -18.14 -5.30 -4.12
CA GLU A 264 -18.68 -6.63 -3.81
C GLU A 264 -18.10 -7.19 -2.50
N PHE A 265 -16.78 -7.15 -2.32
CA PHE A 265 -16.14 -7.64 -1.10
C PHE A 265 -16.54 -6.83 0.13
N LEU A 266 -16.61 -5.51 0.01
CA LEU A 266 -17.03 -4.63 1.10
C LEU A 266 -18.49 -4.83 1.50
N SER A 267 -19.35 -5.33 0.60
CA SER A 267 -20.78 -5.58 0.81
C SER A 267 -21.05 -6.97 1.39
N ASN A 268 -20.12 -7.90 1.28
CA ASN A 268 -20.24 -9.23 1.88
C ASN A 268 -20.07 -9.13 3.40
N LYS A 269 -21.15 -9.48 4.15
CA LYS A 269 -21.16 -9.53 5.61
C LYS A 269 -20.56 -10.82 6.15
#